data_344e86eedea6ae34d6e852fd53005b16
#
_entry.id   344e86eedea6ae34d6e852fd53005b16
#
_cell.length_a   1.000
_cell.length_b   1.000
_cell.length_c   1.000
_cell.angle_alpha   90.00
_cell.angle_beta   90.00
_cell.angle_gamma   90.00
#
_symmetry.space_group_name_H-M   'P 1'
#
loop_
_entity.id
_entity.type
_entity.pdbx_description
1 polymer ?
#
loop_
_entity_poly.entity_id
_entity_poly.type
_entity_poly.pdbx_seq_one_letter_code
_entity_poly.pdbx_strand_id
1 'polypeptide(L)'
;MKIAVNTRWLLHNRLEGIGNFSHNLLSRLVKNHPEIEFDFYFDRPFHSSFIYSENVTGYNLMPPARHQYLWYVWYEISLKRKLKKTKPDLFFSPDGFIPTSGKTKTLNAIHDLNFEHHPEWVPQNVLKYYKKHFPLCAEKATRLITVSEYSKTDIVNTYGIAESKIDVVYNSA
;
A
#
# COMPACT_ATOMS: atom_id res chain seq x y z
N MET A 1 -19.21 -6.53 0.73
CA MET A 1 -18.18 -5.47 0.56
C MET A 1 -16.98 -6.06 -0.13
N LYS A 2 -16.35 -5.30 -1.03
CA LYS A 2 -15.15 -5.76 -1.76
C LYS A 2 -13.96 -4.84 -1.48
N ILE A 3 -12.85 -5.41 -1.03
CA ILE A 3 -11.60 -4.69 -0.74
C ILE A 3 -10.51 -5.16 -1.72
N ALA A 4 -9.92 -4.22 -2.44
CA ALA A 4 -8.72 -4.48 -3.22
C ALA A 4 -7.47 -4.12 -2.39
N VAL A 5 -6.42 -4.92 -2.49
CA VAL A 5 -5.20 -4.75 -1.70
C VAL A 5 -3.97 -4.79 -2.61
N ASN A 6 -3.07 -3.84 -2.41
CA ASN A 6 -1.72 -3.91 -2.97
C ASN A 6 -0.87 -4.90 -2.16
N THR A 7 -0.48 -5.99 -2.78
CA THR A 7 0.26 -7.09 -2.15
C THR A 7 1.63 -7.32 -2.76
N ARG A 8 2.19 -6.33 -3.45
CA ARG A 8 3.48 -6.46 -4.14
C ARG A 8 4.67 -6.79 -3.22
N TRP A 9 4.56 -6.51 -1.91
CA TRP A 9 5.58 -6.82 -0.91
C TRP A 9 5.41 -8.20 -0.24
N LEU A 10 4.38 -8.96 -0.59
CA LEU A 10 4.25 -10.36 -0.19
C LEU A 10 5.16 -11.23 -1.08
N LEU A 11 6.42 -11.30 -0.74
CA LEU A 11 7.45 -12.06 -1.45
C LEU A 11 7.70 -13.38 -0.73
N HIS A 12 7.49 -14.51 -1.43
CA HIS A 12 7.72 -15.83 -0.86
C HIS A 12 9.19 -15.97 -0.43
N ASN A 13 9.42 -16.47 0.78
CA ASN A 13 10.73 -16.62 1.43
C ASN A 13 11.51 -15.32 1.67
N ARG A 14 10.88 -14.15 1.48
CA ARG A 14 11.52 -12.86 1.71
C ARG A 14 10.50 -11.83 2.22
N LEU A 15 9.94 -12.09 3.39
CA LEU A 15 9.09 -11.10 4.08
C LEU A 15 9.98 -10.22 4.95
N GLU A 16 10.06 -8.94 4.62
CA GLU A 16 10.79 -7.91 5.35
C GLU A 16 9.84 -6.73 5.62
N GLY A 17 10.02 -5.98 6.69
CA GLY A 17 9.32 -4.74 6.99
C GLY A 17 7.83 -4.71 6.56
N ILE A 18 7.54 -3.99 5.47
CA ILE A 18 6.19 -3.85 4.90
C ILE A 18 5.59 -5.22 4.52
N GLY A 19 6.40 -6.18 4.07
CA GLY A 19 5.94 -7.54 3.75
C GLY A 19 5.43 -8.27 5.00
N ASN A 20 6.15 -8.18 6.12
CA ASN A 20 5.73 -8.76 7.40
C ASN A 20 4.48 -8.08 7.95
N PHE A 21 4.44 -6.74 7.92
CA PHE A 21 3.25 -5.98 8.29
C PHE A 21 2.04 -6.45 7.47
N SER A 22 2.18 -6.48 6.14
CA SER A 22 1.10 -6.89 5.24
C SER A 22 0.66 -8.34 5.49
N HIS A 23 1.61 -9.26 5.67
CA HIS A 23 1.32 -10.67 5.95
C HIS A 23 0.53 -10.83 7.25
N ASN A 24 1.01 -10.25 8.34
CA ASN A 24 0.38 -10.35 9.65
C ASN A 24 -1.02 -9.73 9.68
N LEU A 25 -1.18 -8.56 9.08
CA LEU A 25 -2.47 -7.89 8.99
C LEU A 25 -3.45 -8.66 8.10
N LEU A 26 -3.06 -8.96 6.87
CA LEU A 26 -3.97 -9.53 5.87
C LEU A 26 -4.36 -10.97 6.19
N SER A 27 -3.42 -11.80 6.71
CA SER A 27 -3.72 -13.18 7.07
C SER A 27 -4.78 -13.30 8.18
N ARG A 28 -4.83 -12.31 9.09
CA ARG A 28 -5.86 -12.23 10.15
C ARG A 28 -7.15 -11.58 9.62
N LEU A 29 -7.01 -10.48 8.89
CA LEU A 29 -8.16 -9.70 8.40
C LEU A 29 -9.08 -10.55 7.53
N VAL A 30 -8.54 -11.29 6.55
CA VAL A 30 -9.36 -12.08 5.63
C VAL A 30 -10.04 -13.26 6.30
N LYS A 31 -9.39 -13.88 7.32
CA LYS A 31 -9.97 -15.00 8.09
C LYS A 31 -11.06 -14.55 9.05
N ASN A 32 -10.89 -13.35 9.63
CA ASN A 32 -11.85 -12.80 10.59
C ASN A 32 -13.08 -12.17 9.91
N HIS A 33 -13.00 -11.93 8.60
CA HIS A 33 -14.07 -11.29 7.82
C HIS A 33 -14.40 -12.10 6.56
N PRO A 34 -14.95 -13.33 6.71
CA PRO A 34 -15.30 -14.18 5.57
C PRO A 34 -16.40 -13.60 4.69
N GLU A 35 -17.18 -12.63 5.20
CA GLU A 35 -18.23 -11.90 4.48
C GLU A 35 -17.70 -10.82 3.53
N ILE A 36 -16.39 -10.53 3.59
CA ILE A 36 -15.73 -9.54 2.74
C ILE A 36 -14.96 -10.26 1.63
N GLU A 37 -15.12 -9.83 0.39
CA GLU A 37 -14.31 -10.28 -0.74
C GLU A 37 -13.01 -9.47 -0.82
N PHE A 38 -11.88 -10.14 -1.01
CA PHE A 38 -10.57 -9.53 -1.14
C PHE A 38 -9.96 -9.82 -2.50
N ASP A 39 -9.61 -8.75 -3.25
CA ASP A 39 -8.80 -8.83 -4.47
C ASP A 39 -7.34 -8.45 -4.15
N PHE A 40 -6.42 -9.42 -4.17
CA PHE A 40 -4.99 -9.18 -3.92
C PHE A 40 -4.27 -8.92 -5.24
N TYR A 41 -3.60 -7.76 -5.35
CA TYR A 41 -2.90 -7.34 -6.56
C TYR A 41 -1.39 -7.43 -6.39
N PHE A 42 -0.80 -8.43 -7.05
CA PHE A 42 0.64 -8.68 -7.09
C PHE A 42 1.25 -8.07 -8.37
N ASP A 43 2.50 -7.65 -8.29
CA ASP A 43 3.26 -7.16 -9.45
C ASP A 43 4.06 -8.25 -10.18
N ARG A 44 3.92 -9.49 -9.73
CA ARG A 44 4.64 -10.69 -10.24
C ARG A 44 3.88 -11.95 -9.85
N PRO A 45 4.24 -13.14 -10.44
CA PRO A 45 3.70 -14.42 -9.96
C PRO A 45 3.87 -14.56 -8.45
N PHE A 46 2.82 -14.95 -7.77
CA PHE A 46 2.76 -15.07 -6.32
C PHE A 46 2.62 -16.54 -5.90
N HIS A 47 3.05 -16.84 -4.68
CA HIS A 47 2.89 -18.16 -4.10
C HIS A 47 1.49 -18.32 -3.50
N SER A 48 0.89 -19.52 -3.62
CA SER A 48 -0.47 -19.81 -3.15
C SER A 48 -0.66 -19.61 -1.63
N SER A 49 0.42 -19.70 -0.84
CA SER A 49 0.38 -19.44 0.61
C SER A 49 -0.07 -18.03 0.99
N PHE A 50 -0.08 -17.08 0.04
CA PHE A 50 -0.60 -15.74 0.26
C PHE A 50 -2.11 -15.61 -0.01
N ILE A 51 -2.75 -16.67 -0.48
CA ILE A 51 -4.21 -16.75 -0.54
C ILE A 51 -4.68 -17.40 0.77
N TYR A 52 -4.90 -16.57 1.76
CA TYR A 52 -5.07 -17.00 3.16
C TYR A 52 -6.43 -17.64 3.46
N SER A 53 -7.44 -17.44 2.61
CA SER A 53 -8.80 -17.93 2.76
C SER A 53 -9.54 -17.91 1.43
N GLU A 54 -10.69 -18.58 1.35
CA GLU A 54 -11.50 -18.71 0.11
C GLU A 54 -12.09 -17.38 -0.39
N ASN A 55 -12.23 -16.40 0.49
CA ASN A 55 -12.70 -15.05 0.14
C ASN A 55 -11.62 -14.15 -0.48
N VAL A 56 -10.44 -14.71 -0.79
CA VAL A 56 -9.32 -13.99 -1.41
C VAL A 56 -9.11 -14.44 -2.85
N THR A 57 -9.09 -13.50 -3.78
CA THR A 57 -8.70 -13.74 -5.18
C THR A 57 -7.40 -13.01 -5.49
N GLY A 58 -6.37 -13.74 -5.93
CA GLY A 58 -5.06 -13.17 -6.32
C GLY A 58 -5.02 -12.82 -7.81
N TYR A 59 -4.43 -11.67 -8.13
CA TYR A 59 -4.22 -11.21 -9.51
C TYR A 59 -2.77 -10.77 -9.72
N ASN A 60 -2.16 -11.25 -10.79
CA ASN A 60 -0.86 -10.75 -11.24
C ASN A 60 -1.06 -9.60 -12.23
N LEU A 61 -0.59 -8.40 -11.88
CA LEU A 61 -0.68 -7.19 -12.71
C LEU A 61 0.69 -6.85 -13.31
N MET A 62 0.78 -6.85 -14.63
CA MET A 62 1.98 -6.48 -15.37
C MET A 62 2.04 -4.97 -15.64
N PRO A 63 3.24 -4.38 -15.81
CA PRO A 63 4.56 -4.99 -15.71
C PRO A 63 5.01 -5.19 -14.25
N PRO A 64 6.02 -6.05 -13.97
CA PRO A 64 6.58 -6.18 -12.62
C PRO A 64 7.17 -4.85 -12.14
N ALA A 65 6.73 -4.36 -10.99
CA ALA A 65 7.18 -3.08 -10.43
C ALA A 65 8.50 -3.23 -9.63
N ARG A 66 9.52 -3.90 -10.22
CA ARG A 66 10.83 -4.16 -9.58
C ARG A 66 11.76 -2.95 -9.59
N HIS A 67 11.61 -2.08 -10.57
CA HIS A 67 12.41 -0.88 -10.76
C HIS A 67 11.52 0.37 -10.71
N GLN A 68 12.04 1.47 -10.16
CA GLN A 68 11.28 2.71 -9.99
C GLN A 68 10.64 3.24 -11.30
N TYR A 69 11.25 2.99 -12.46
CA TYR A 69 10.69 3.38 -13.75
C TYR A 69 9.37 2.67 -14.07
N LEU A 70 9.16 1.47 -13.52
CA LEU A 70 7.94 0.70 -13.70
C LEU A 70 6.89 0.97 -12.61
N TRP A 71 7.25 1.63 -11.51
CA TRP A 71 6.30 1.94 -10.42
C TRP A 71 5.17 2.83 -10.92
N TYR A 72 5.50 3.90 -11.66
CA TYR A 72 4.48 4.77 -12.25
C TYR A 72 3.53 3.99 -13.17
N VAL A 73 4.07 3.15 -14.05
CA VAL A 73 3.26 2.33 -14.96
C VAL A 73 2.37 1.37 -14.17
N TRP A 74 2.92 0.74 -13.14
CA TRP A 74 2.16 -0.21 -12.33
C TRP A 74 1.02 0.46 -11.57
N TYR A 75 1.29 1.57 -10.85
CA TYR A 75 0.27 2.27 -10.05
C TYR A 75 -0.73 3.03 -10.92
N GLU A 76 -0.26 3.88 -11.83
CA GLU A 76 -1.12 4.82 -12.56
C GLU A 76 -1.78 4.22 -13.80
N ILE A 77 -1.28 3.10 -14.30
CA ILE A 77 -1.85 2.46 -15.47
C ILE A 77 -2.47 1.11 -15.12
N SER A 78 -1.66 0.13 -14.71
CA SER A 78 -2.11 -1.25 -14.55
C SER A 78 -3.09 -1.40 -13.37
N LEU A 79 -2.69 -0.95 -12.19
CA LEU A 79 -3.52 -0.99 -10.98
C LEU A 79 -4.79 -0.14 -11.16
N LYS A 80 -4.65 1.07 -11.65
CA LYS A 80 -5.78 1.97 -11.90
C LYS A 80 -6.80 1.38 -12.88
N ARG A 81 -6.35 0.75 -13.97
CA ARG A 81 -7.23 0.05 -14.92
C ARG A 81 -7.95 -1.11 -14.26
N LYS A 82 -7.23 -1.88 -13.42
CA LYS A 82 -7.81 -2.99 -12.69
C LYS A 82 -8.87 -2.52 -11.70
N LEU A 83 -8.59 -1.50 -10.88
CA LEU A 83 -9.55 -0.89 -9.95
C LEU A 83 -10.80 -0.37 -10.67
N LYS A 84 -10.63 0.29 -11.82
CA LYS A 84 -11.77 0.74 -12.64
C LYS A 84 -12.64 -0.42 -13.15
N LYS A 85 -12.02 -1.57 -13.45
CA LYS A 85 -12.72 -2.78 -13.92
C LYS A 85 -13.43 -3.51 -12.79
N THR A 86 -12.76 -3.72 -11.65
CA THR A 86 -13.28 -4.51 -10.52
C THR A 86 -14.17 -3.71 -9.58
N LYS A 87 -14.06 -2.37 -9.59
CA LYS A 87 -14.86 -1.42 -8.80
C LYS A 87 -14.97 -1.81 -7.31
N PRO A 88 -13.85 -2.00 -6.60
CA PRO A 88 -13.92 -2.32 -5.19
C PRO A 88 -14.46 -1.12 -4.40
N ASP A 89 -15.05 -1.40 -3.24
CA ASP A 89 -15.53 -0.37 -2.29
C ASP A 89 -14.38 0.40 -1.66
N LEU A 90 -13.22 -0.29 -1.48
CA LEU A 90 -12.01 0.26 -0.90
C LEU A 90 -10.77 -0.34 -1.58
N PHE A 91 -9.75 0.48 -1.78
CA PHE A 91 -8.39 0.02 -2.11
C PHE A 91 -7.46 0.29 -0.93
N PHE A 92 -6.81 -0.75 -0.41
CA PHE A 92 -5.81 -0.67 0.64
C PHE A 92 -4.39 -0.82 0.06
N SER A 93 -3.51 0.10 0.39
CA SER A 93 -2.09 0.03 0.04
C SER A 93 -1.22 0.11 1.29
N PRO A 94 -0.45 -0.93 1.62
CA PRO A 94 0.39 -0.96 2.83
C PRO A 94 1.78 -0.34 2.64
N ASP A 95 2.11 0.25 1.48
CA ASP A 95 3.46 0.66 1.12
C ASP A 95 3.62 2.15 0.77
N GLY A 96 2.66 2.98 1.12
CA GLY A 96 2.73 4.43 0.92
C GLY A 96 2.32 4.91 -0.47
N PHE A 97 2.10 4.02 -1.44
CA PHE A 97 1.76 4.41 -2.81
C PHE A 97 0.35 3.97 -3.21
N ILE A 98 -0.37 4.87 -3.84
CA ILE A 98 -1.69 4.65 -4.42
C ILE A 98 -1.77 5.25 -5.82
N PRO A 99 -2.71 4.85 -6.69
CA PRO A 99 -3.05 5.64 -7.86
C PRO A 99 -3.53 7.04 -7.43
N THR A 100 -2.89 8.08 -7.95
CA THR A 100 -3.17 9.47 -7.54
C THR A 100 -4.43 10.04 -8.20
N SER A 101 -5.01 9.29 -9.13
CA SER A 101 -6.25 9.65 -9.82
C SER A 101 -7.21 8.45 -9.89
N GLY A 102 -8.48 8.71 -9.68
CA GLY A 102 -9.53 7.69 -9.67
C GLY A 102 -10.64 8.04 -8.69
N LYS A 103 -11.68 7.20 -8.65
CA LYS A 103 -12.86 7.40 -7.78
C LYS A 103 -12.93 6.38 -6.63
N THR A 104 -12.06 5.37 -6.64
CA THR A 104 -12.03 4.35 -5.59
C THR A 104 -11.55 4.98 -4.29
N LYS A 105 -12.28 4.77 -3.20
CA LYS A 105 -11.82 5.16 -1.87
C LYS A 105 -10.52 4.43 -1.54
N THR A 106 -9.57 5.12 -0.91
CA THR A 106 -8.24 4.57 -0.63
C THR A 106 -7.89 4.68 0.84
N LEU A 107 -7.35 3.60 1.39
CA LEU A 107 -6.65 3.56 2.66
C LEU A 107 -5.17 3.34 2.36
N ASN A 108 -4.31 4.26 2.77
CA ASN A 108 -2.89 4.19 2.47
C ASN A 108 -2.07 4.14 3.77
N ALA A 109 -1.18 3.16 3.90
CA ALA A 109 -0.30 3.06 5.06
C ALA A 109 1.03 3.75 4.77
N ILE A 110 1.38 4.76 5.55
CA ILE A 110 2.69 5.40 5.56
C ILE A 110 3.35 5.05 6.90
N HIS A 111 4.40 4.23 6.86
CA HIS A 111 5.06 3.73 8.07
C HIS A 111 5.93 4.79 8.72
N ASP A 112 6.74 5.48 7.92
CA ASP A 112 7.64 6.57 8.32
C ASP A 112 7.95 7.49 7.14
N LEU A 113 8.68 8.58 7.43
CA LEU A 113 9.22 9.51 6.45
C LEU A 113 10.75 9.61 6.56
N ASN A 114 11.43 8.53 6.94
CA ASN A 114 12.89 8.53 7.14
C ASN A 114 13.65 9.06 5.92
N PHE A 115 13.18 8.78 4.71
CA PHE A 115 13.80 9.28 3.48
C PHE A 115 13.72 10.81 3.31
N GLU A 116 12.81 11.49 4.00
CA GLU A 116 12.76 12.97 4.02
C GLU A 116 13.85 13.54 4.94
N HIS A 117 14.05 12.93 6.11
CA HIS A 117 15.00 13.37 7.14
C HIS A 117 16.40 12.83 6.91
N HIS A 118 16.52 11.63 6.33
CA HIS A 118 17.77 10.92 6.07
C HIS A 118 17.84 10.49 4.59
N PRO A 119 17.93 11.47 3.66
CA PRO A 119 17.94 11.17 2.23
C PRO A 119 19.13 10.31 1.79
N GLU A 120 20.22 10.31 2.56
CA GLU A 120 21.41 9.48 2.34
C GLU A 120 21.18 7.97 2.52
N TRP A 121 20.09 7.56 3.18
CA TRP A 121 19.74 6.14 3.38
C TRP A 121 19.08 5.51 2.16
N VAL A 122 18.69 6.33 1.19
CA VAL A 122 17.94 5.87 0.02
C VAL A 122 18.70 6.23 -1.27
N PRO A 123 18.81 5.29 -2.25
CA PRO A 123 19.42 5.60 -3.54
C PRO A 123 18.76 6.81 -4.20
N GLN A 124 19.58 7.71 -4.79
CA GLN A 124 19.15 9.01 -5.31
C GLN A 124 17.97 8.94 -6.31
N ASN A 125 17.96 7.92 -7.16
CA ASN A 125 16.89 7.72 -8.12
C ASN A 125 15.55 7.30 -7.45
N VAL A 126 15.61 6.50 -6.39
CA VAL A 126 14.46 6.12 -5.55
C VAL A 126 13.98 7.31 -4.75
N LEU A 127 14.91 8.07 -4.13
CA LEU A 127 14.61 9.27 -3.36
C LEU A 127 13.84 10.31 -4.18
N LYS A 128 14.26 10.56 -5.43
CA LYS A 128 13.55 11.48 -6.34
C LYS A 128 12.11 11.05 -6.58
N TYR A 129 11.88 9.74 -6.73
CA TYR A 129 10.53 9.20 -6.89
C TYR A 129 9.71 9.36 -5.61
N TYR A 130 10.29 9.04 -4.44
CA TYR A 130 9.62 9.15 -3.14
C TYR A 130 9.22 10.59 -2.85
N LYS A 131 10.15 11.54 -2.90
CA LYS A 131 9.90 12.98 -2.66
C LYS A 131 8.83 13.57 -3.58
N LYS A 132 8.71 13.05 -4.79
CA LYS A 132 7.68 13.49 -5.74
C LYS A 132 6.31 12.85 -5.43
N HIS A 133 6.25 11.57 -5.10
CA HIS A 133 5.00 10.83 -5.11
C HIS A 133 4.39 10.60 -3.72
N PHE A 134 5.19 10.49 -2.66
CA PHE A 134 4.65 10.29 -1.30
C PHE A 134 3.71 11.42 -0.86
N PRO A 135 4.09 12.72 -0.98
CA PRO A 135 3.18 13.81 -0.62
C PRO A 135 1.87 13.76 -1.41
N LEU A 136 1.94 13.48 -2.71
CA LEU A 136 0.75 13.33 -3.56
C LEU A 136 -0.12 12.16 -3.13
N CYS A 137 0.48 11.01 -2.81
CA CYS A 137 -0.26 9.85 -2.32
C CYS A 137 -0.92 10.12 -0.96
N ALA A 138 -0.22 10.83 -0.06
CA ALA A 138 -0.77 11.25 1.22
C ALA A 138 -1.94 12.22 1.05
N GLU A 139 -1.81 13.20 0.17
CA GLU A 139 -2.87 14.17 -0.15
C GLU A 139 -4.09 13.50 -0.76
N LYS A 140 -3.90 12.61 -1.75
CA LYS A 140 -4.99 11.97 -2.52
C LYS A 140 -5.66 10.81 -1.80
N ALA A 141 -5.02 10.19 -0.82
CA ALA A 141 -5.62 9.12 -0.04
C ALA A 141 -6.92 9.59 0.65
N THR A 142 -7.94 8.73 0.70
CA THR A 142 -9.18 9.01 1.45
C THR A 142 -8.89 9.02 2.95
N ARG A 143 -8.13 8.03 3.43
CA ARG A 143 -7.63 7.93 4.80
C ARG A 143 -6.19 7.44 4.78
N LEU A 144 -5.45 7.79 5.83
CA LEU A 144 -4.10 7.29 6.08
C LEU A 144 -4.10 6.45 7.34
N ILE A 145 -3.24 5.45 7.37
CA ILE A 145 -2.81 4.79 8.60
C ILE A 145 -1.30 4.89 8.74
N THR A 146 -0.84 4.95 9.96
CA THR A 146 0.57 4.90 10.31
C THR A 146 0.79 4.05 11.56
N VAL A 147 2.05 3.77 11.91
CA VAL A 147 2.39 2.78 12.93
C VAL A 147 2.69 3.37 14.30
N SER A 148 2.73 4.69 14.44
CA SER A 148 3.01 5.37 15.72
C SER A 148 2.49 6.81 15.72
N GLU A 149 2.28 7.38 16.92
CA GLU A 149 1.97 8.80 17.09
C GLU A 149 3.12 9.70 16.59
N TYR A 150 4.35 9.26 16.74
CA TYR A 150 5.51 9.97 16.17
C TYR A 150 5.39 10.10 14.65
N SER A 151 5.16 8.99 13.94
CA SER A 151 5.00 9.01 12.48
C SER A 151 3.78 9.81 12.05
N LYS A 152 2.68 9.80 12.83
CA LYS A 152 1.50 10.63 12.57
C LYS A 152 1.86 12.11 12.63
N THR A 153 2.52 12.54 13.70
CA THR A 153 2.97 13.93 13.89
C THR A 153 3.93 14.34 12.77
N ASP A 154 4.83 13.46 12.38
CA ASP A 154 5.79 13.70 11.30
C ASP A 154 5.08 13.89 9.95
N ILE A 155 4.10 13.05 9.60
CA ILE A 155 3.30 13.19 8.38
C ILE A 155 2.52 14.52 8.37
N VAL A 156 1.92 14.90 9.50
CA VAL A 156 1.21 16.18 9.63
C VAL A 156 2.16 17.35 9.38
N ASN A 157 3.31 17.37 10.05
CA ASN A 157 4.26 18.47 9.98
C ASN A 157 4.97 18.57 8.62
N THR A 158 5.33 17.43 8.04
CA THR A 158 6.12 17.40 6.80
C THR A 158 5.25 17.63 5.56
N TYR A 159 4.05 17.06 5.54
CA TYR A 159 3.18 17.12 4.35
C TYR A 159 1.94 18.01 4.51
N GLY A 160 1.72 18.60 5.67
CA GLY A 160 0.54 19.44 5.93
C GLY A 160 -0.79 18.69 5.88
N ILE A 161 -0.78 17.38 6.13
CA ILE A 161 -1.98 16.54 6.12
C ILE A 161 -2.80 16.78 7.38
N ALA A 162 -4.11 16.95 7.25
CA ALA A 162 -4.99 17.09 8.40
C ALA A 162 -4.88 15.88 9.34
N GLU A 163 -4.67 16.12 10.62
CA GLU A 163 -4.51 15.08 11.64
C GLU A 163 -5.70 14.10 11.66
N SER A 164 -6.92 14.63 11.48
CA SER A 164 -8.17 13.86 11.42
C SER A 164 -8.21 12.84 10.27
N LYS A 165 -7.31 12.94 9.29
CA LYS A 165 -7.19 12.03 8.16
C LYS A 165 -6.32 10.80 8.49
N ILE A 166 -5.58 10.81 9.60
CA ILE A 166 -4.55 9.83 9.94
C ILE A 166 -4.96 9.07 11.20
N ASP A 167 -5.06 7.75 11.09
CA ASP A 167 -5.27 6.83 12.20
C ASP A 167 -3.96 6.10 12.55
N VAL A 168 -3.71 5.87 13.83
CA VAL A 168 -2.54 5.10 14.29
C VAL A 168 -2.96 3.65 14.51
N VAL A 169 -2.25 2.73 13.85
CA VAL A 169 -2.41 1.28 13.98
C VAL A 169 -1.05 0.70 14.34
N TYR A 170 -0.85 0.42 15.61
CA TYR A 170 0.41 -0.10 16.11
C TYR A 170 0.74 -1.47 15.53
N ASN A 171 2.02 -1.68 15.23
CA ASN A 171 2.51 -3.00 14.87
C ASN A 171 2.34 -3.95 16.08
N SER A 172 1.77 -5.14 15.83
CA SER A 172 1.80 -6.19 16.86
C SER A 172 3.19 -6.80 16.95
N ALA A 173 3.65 -7.07 18.15
CA ALA A 173 4.80 -7.89 18.41
C ALA A 173 4.55 -9.35 17.98
#